data_0d619a1652ede09393832f12b2678fb0
#
_entry.id   0d619a1652ede09393832f12b2678fb0
#
_cell.length_a   1.000
_cell.length_b   1.000
_cell.length_c   1.000
_cell.angle_alpha   90.00
_cell.angle_beta   90.00
_cell.angle_gamma   90.00
#
_symmetry.space_group_name_H-M   'P 1'
#
loop_
_entity.id
_entity.type
_entity.pdbx_description
1 polymer ?
#
loop_
_entity_poly.entity_id
_entity_poly.type
_entity_poly.pdbx_seq_one_letter_code
_entity_poly.pdbx_strand_id
1 'polypeptide(L)'
;MQIERVDFVDIPSRDVERSIAFYRDVLELPQNPREPTEFEAGNLTLAIWKPEDQGVEFSSGGSHGIALRVEDVAAARAQLEYKGVEFIGERDSGVCNMAFFTDPDGNSLILHRRYAP
;
A
#
# COMPACT_ATOMS: atom_id res chain seq x y z
N MET A 1 20.97 19.12 -11.82
CA MET A 1 20.66 17.68 -11.92
C MET A 1 19.24 17.53 -12.41
N GLN A 2 18.95 16.43 -13.08
CA GLN A 2 17.60 16.12 -13.51
C GLN A 2 17.16 14.81 -12.82
N ILE A 3 16.05 14.87 -12.10
CA ILE A 3 15.45 13.68 -11.53
C ILE A 3 14.62 13.02 -12.62
N GLU A 4 14.92 11.76 -12.95
CA GLU A 4 14.29 11.08 -14.07
C GLU A 4 12.98 10.42 -13.70
N ARG A 5 12.88 9.87 -12.48
CA ARG A 5 11.68 9.16 -12.02
C ARG A 5 11.81 8.82 -10.53
N VAL A 6 10.73 8.34 -9.96
CA VAL A 6 10.77 7.65 -8.67
C VAL A 6 11.05 6.17 -8.95
N ASP A 7 12.14 5.62 -8.41
CA ASP A 7 12.46 4.21 -8.60
C ASP A 7 11.63 3.30 -7.71
N PHE A 8 11.50 3.66 -6.43
CA PHE A 8 10.67 2.90 -5.51
C PHE A 8 10.27 3.76 -4.33
N VAL A 9 9.24 3.29 -3.60
CA VAL A 9 8.82 3.84 -2.32
C VAL A 9 9.02 2.75 -1.28
N ASP A 10 9.72 3.07 -0.19
CA ASP A 10 9.96 2.13 0.90
C ASP A 10 8.72 1.90 1.75
N ILE A 11 8.50 0.64 2.10
CA ILE A 11 7.46 0.21 3.03
C ILE A 11 8.17 -0.42 4.24
N PRO A 12 8.19 0.25 5.38
CA PRO A 12 8.86 -0.32 6.56
C PRO A 12 8.04 -1.47 7.15
N SER A 13 8.74 -2.50 7.60
CA SER A 13 8.10 -3.69 8.17
C SER A 13 8.90 -4.22 9.36
N ARG A 14 8.19 -4.71 10.38
CA ARG A 14 8.80 -5.46 11.48
C ARG A 14 8.93 -6.95 11.17
N ASP A 15 8.13 -7.42 10.23
CA ASP A 15 8.05 -8.83 9.83
C ASP A 15 7.87 -8.89 8.32
N VAL A 16 8.99 -9.03 7.61
CA VAL A 16 9.03 -8.96 6.15
C VAL A 16 8.19 -10.07 5.51
N GLU A 17 8.22 -11.28 6.05
CA GLU A 17 7.44 -12.39 5.49
C GLU A 17 5.94 -12.14 5.58
N ARG A 18 5.48 -11.57 6.70
CA ARG A 18 4.07 -11.19 6.88
C ARG A 18 3.68 -10.08 5.90
N SER A 19 4.54 -9.09 5.71
CA SER A 19 4.30 -8.02 4.75
C SER A 19 4.24 -8.54 3.32
N ILE A 20 5.17 -9.40 2.94
CA ILE A 20 5.17 -10.02 1.62
C ILE A 20 3.84 -10.74 1.37
N ALA A 21 3.38 -11.55 2.33
CA ALA A 21 2.11 -12.25 2.20
C ALA A 21 0.94 -11.27 2.01
N PHE A 22 0.94 -10.17 2.72
CA PHE A 22 -0.12 -9.17 2.58
C PHE A 22 -0.14 -8.52 1.19
N TYR A 23 0.99 -8.01 0.73
CA TYR A 23 1.05 -7.33 -0.57
C TYR A 23 0.86 -8.30 -1.74
N ARG A 24 1.32 -9.53 -1.60
CA ARG A 24 1.16 -10.56 -2.63
C ARG A 24 -0.24 -11.15 -2.66
N ASP A 25 -0.76 -11.60 -1.50
CA ASP A 25 -1.96 -12.43 -1.44
C ASP A 25 -3.23 -11.64 -1.12
N VAL A 26 -3.14 -10.57 -0.34
CA VAL A 26 -4.29 -9.74 0.01
C VAL A 26 -4.50 -8.65 -1.03
N LEU A 27 -3.47 -7.87 -1.33
CA LEU A 27 -3.55 -6.81 -2.34
C LEU A 27 -3.37 -7.33 -3.77
N GLU A 28 -2.83 -8.54 -3.93
CA GLU A 28 -2.62 -9.17 -5.23
C GLU A 28 -1.74 -8.34 -6.17
N LEU A 29 -0.76 -7.63 -5.61
CA LEU A 29 0.19 -6.89 -6.43
C LEU A 29 1.20 -7.85 -7.07
N PRO A 30 1.60 -7.60 -8.33
CA PRO A 30 2.65 -8.38 -8.97
C PRO A 30 3.96 -8.29 -8.19
N GLN A 31 4.49 -9.42 -7.80
CA GLN A 31 5.76 -9.52 -7.08
C GLN A 31 6.92 -9.61 -8.06
N ASN A 32 8.01 -8.88 -7.79
CA ASN A 32 9.22 -8.99 -8.58
C ASN A 32 9.84 -10.38 -8.38
N PRO A 33 10.06 -11.16 -9.45
CA PRO A 33 10.58 -12.52 -9.31
C PRO A 33 12.03 -12.59 -8.82
N ARG A 34 12.80 -11.49 -8.94
CA ARG A 34 14.20 -11.43 -8.50
C ARG A 34 14.35 -10.81 -7.12
N GLU A 35 13.41 -9.94 -6.74
CA GLU A 35 13.41 -9.26 -5.46
C GLU A 35 12.05 -9.46 -4.78
N PRO A 36 11.91 -10.51 -3.95
CA PRO A 36 10.61 -10.87 -3.37
C PRO A 36 10.00 -9.79 -2.48
N THR A 37 10.78 -8.80 -2.02
CA THR A 37 10.30 -7.68 -1.23
C THR A 37 9.75 -6.53 -2.06
N GLU A 38 9.83 -6.63 -3.39
CA GLU A 38 9.37 -5.57 -4.30
C GLU A 38 8.08 -5.96 -5.01
N PHE A 39 7.16 -5.01 -5.07
CA PHE A 39 5.84 -5.18 -5.70
C PHE A 39 5.56 -4.02 -6.65
N GLU A 40 4.97 -4.34 -7.80
CA GLU A 40 4.62 -3.34 -8.79
C GLU A 40 3.20 -2.83 -8.57
N ALA A 41 3.06 -1.51 -8.40
CA ALA A 41 1.79 -0.85 -8.17
C ALA A 41 1.33 -0.03 -9.39
N GLY A 42 1.67 -0.51 -10.59
CA GLY A 42 1.31 0.12 -11.86
C GLY A 42 2.36 1.12 -12.32
N ASN A 43 2.47 2.24 -11.66
CA ASN A 43 3.37 3.32 -12.06
C ASN A 43 4.63 3.46 -11.18
N LEU A 44 4.76 2.66 -10.14
CA LEU A 44 5.96 2.65 -9.29
C LEU A 44 6.09 1.33 -8.53
N THR A 45 7.24 1.12 -7.94
CA THR A 45 7.57 -0.05 -7.15
C THR A 45 7.44 0.27 -5.67
N LEU A 46 6.80 -0.63 -4.92
CA LEU A 46 6.77 -0.62 -3.46
C LEU A 46 7.81 -1.62 -2.96
N ALA A 47 8.73 -1.18 -2.11
CA ALA A 47 9.83 -2.00 -1.63
C ALA A 47 9.74 -2.18 -0.11
N ILE A 48 9.48 -3.40 0.33
CA ILE A 48 9.42 -3.73 1.75
C ILE A 48 10.83 -3.84 2.30
N TRP A 49 11.08 -3.22 3.45
CA TRP A 49 12.38 -3.32 4.12
C TRP A 49 12.18 -3.38 5.64
N LYS A 50 13.16 -3.97 6.32
CA LYS A 50 13.15 -4.05 7.76
C LYS A 50 14.14 -3.04 8.35
N PRO A 51 13.66 -1.90 8.87
CA PRO A 51 14.53 -0.85 9.39
C PRO A 51 15.52 -1.35 10.44
N GLU A 52 15.11 -2.25 11.31
CA GLU A 52 15.95 -2.79 12.39
C GLU A 52 17.20 -3.50 11.86
N ASP A 53 17.14 -4.12 10.67
CA ASP A 53 18.30 -4.75 10.04
C ASP A 53 19.37 -3.73 9.63
N GLN A 54 18.98 -2.46 9.50
CA GLN A 54 19.87 -1.36 9.16
C GLN A 54 20.18 -0.47 10.36
N GLY A 55 19.82 -0.91 11.58
CA GLY A 55 20.04 -0.12 12.79
C GLY A 55 19.10 1.08 12.92
N VAL A 56 17.98 1.06 12.22
CA VAL A 56 16.99 2.13 12.24
C VAL A 56 15.77 1.65 13.03
N GLU A 57 15.24 2.50 13.91
CA GLU A 57 14.04 2.20 14.65
C GLU A 57 12.84 2.19 13.70
N PHE A 58 11.94 1.21 13.87
CA PHE A 58 10.72 1.14 13.05
C PHE A 58 9.80 2.33 13.32
N SER A 59 9.23 2.86 12.24
CA SER A 59 8.13 3.83 12.29
C SER A 59 7.25 3.61 11.06
N SER A 60 5.93 3.56 11.27
CA SER A 60 4.97 3.35 10.17
C SER A 60 4.78 4.58 9.28
N GLY A 61 5.46 5.68 9.56
CA GLY A 61 5.32 6.90 8.78
C GLY A 61 4.10 7.76 9.14
N GLY A 62 3.32 7.36 10.14
CA GLY A 62 2.26 8.19 10.72
C GLY A 62 1.18 8.60 9.72
N SER A 63 1.16 9.87 9.36
CA SER A 63 0.11 10.46 8.51
C SER A 63 0.34 10.27 7.01
N HIS A 64 1.43 9.64 6.60
CA HIS A 64 1.68 9.37 5.18
C HIS A 64 0.87 8.15 4.74
N GLY A 65 0.17 8.28 3.60
CA GLY A 65 -0.59 7.18 3.03
C GLY A 65 -0.26 6.98 1.57
N ILE A 66 -0.46 5.76 1.09
CA ILE A 66 -0.33 5.42 -0.32
C ILE A 66 -1.72 5.19 -0.87
N ALA A 67 -2.12 6.00 -1.84
CA ALA A 67 -3.42 5.88 -2.48
C ALA A 67 -3.30 4.97 -3.70
N LEU A 68 -4.04 3.87 -3.65
CA LEU A 68 -4.07 2.86 -4.70
C LEU A 68 -5.34 3.06 -5.53
N ARG A 69 -5.19 3.34 -6.81
CA ARG A 69 -6.36 3.50 -7.68
C ARG A 69 -6.97 2.15 -7.97
N VAL A 70 -8.28 2.05 -7.75
CA VAL A 70 -9.10 0.92 -8.14
C VAL A 70 -10.28 1.42 -8.98
N GLU A 71 -10.87 0.53 -9.75
CA GLU A 71 -12.02 0.91 -10.59
C GLU A 71 -13.25 1.28 -9.76
N ASP A 72 -13.51 0.49 -8.71
CA ASP A 72 -14.66 0.64 -7.83
C ASP A 72 -14.21 0.47 -6.38
N VAL A 73 -14.22 1.57 -5.63
CA VAL A 73 -13.74 1.58 -4.24
C VAL A 73 -14.61 0.68 -3.36
N ALA A 74 -15.93 0.73 -3.51
CA ALA A 74 -16.83 -0.08 -2.68
C ALA A 74 -16.64 -1.58 -2.94
N ALA A 75 -16.50 -1.98 -4.20
CA ALA A 75 -16.28 -3.38 -4.57
C ALA A 75 -14.90 -3.87 -4.07
N ALA A 76 -13.87 -3.06 -4.24
CA ALA A 76 -12.53 -3.40 -3.77
C ALA A 76 -12.48 -3.51 -2.24
N ARG A 77 -13.15 -2.58 -1.53
CA ARG A 77 -13.28 -2.66 -0.08
C ARG A 77 -13.92 -3.97 0.35
N ALA A 78 -15.03 -4.36 -0.28
CA ALA A 78 -15.72 -5.60 0.04
C ALA A 78 -14.81 -6.83 -0.16
N GLN A 79 -14.01 -6.85 -1.23
CA GLN A 79 -13.06 -7.92 -1.49
C GLN A 79 -11.99 -8.01 -0.39
N LEU A 80 -11.46 -6.87 0.03
CA LEU A 80 -10.44 -6.83 1.08
C LEU A 80 -11.03 -7.19 2.45
N GLU A 81 -12.25 -6.76 2.74
CA GLU A 81 -12.94 -7.16 3.97
C GLU A 81 -13.17 -8.66 4.03
N TYR A 82 -13.51 -9.28 2.91
CA TYR A 82 -13.63 -10.73 2.80
C TYR A 82 -12.30 -11.45 3.12
N LYS A 83 -11.18 -10.82 2.80
CA LYS A 83 -9.84 -11.34 3.12
C LYS A 83 -9.37 -10.97 4.52
N GLY A 84 -10.21 -10.33 5.33
CA GLY A 84 -9.90 -10.02 6.72
C GLY A 84 -9.35 -8.62 6.98
N VAL A 85 -9.34 -7.75 5.98
CA VAL A 85 -8.89 -6.37 6.17
C VAL A 85 -9.98 -5.57 6.89
N GLU A 86 -9.60 -4.83 7.92
CA GLU A 86 -10.48 -3.89 8.62
C GLU A 86 -10.25 -2.49 8.09
N PHE A 87 -11.32 -1.83 7.66
CA PHE A 87 -11.25 -0.43 7.23
C PHE A 87 -11.54 0.51 8.40
N ILE A 88 -10.79 1.60 8.44
CA ILE A 88 -10.92 2.61 9.51
C ILE A 88 -11.82 3.78 9.12
N GLY A 89 -12.20 3.88 7.87
CA GLY A 89 -13.11 4.91 7.43
C GLY A 89 -13.16 5.04 5.92
N GLU A 90 -14.04 5.93 5.47
CA GLU A 90 -14.17 6.25 4.06
C GLU A 90 -14.53 7.72 3.91
N ARG A 91 -14.30 8.27 2.73
CA ARG A 91 -14.59 9.66 2.44
C ARG A 91 -14.97 9.82 0.98
N ASP A 92 -15.99 10.61 0.75
CA ASP A 92 -16.34 11.14 -0.56
C ASP A 92 -16.05 12.64 -0.54
N SER A 93 -15.09 13.08 -1.36
CA SER A 93 -14.70 14.49 -1.41
C SER A 93 -15.59 15.33 -2.33
N GLY A 94 -16.55 14.70 -3.00
CA GLY A 94 -17.36 15.33 -4.05
C GLY A 94 -16.81 15.10 -5.45
N VAL A 95 -15.58 14.61 -5.57
CA VAL A 95 -14.93 14.25 -6.85
C VAL A 95 -14.17 12.93 -6.77
N CYS A 96 -13.87 12.46 -5.56
CA CYS A 96 -13.12 11.22 -5.33
C CYS A 96 -13.77 10.39 -4.23
N ASN A 97 -13.75 9.07 -4.40
CA ASN A 97 -14.06 8.12 -3.33
C ASN A 97 -12.76 7.59 -2.74
N MET A 98 -12.73 7.46 -1.42
CA MET A 98 -11.58 6.94 -0.68
C MET A 98 -12.04 5.99 0.42
N ALA A 99 -11.27 4.92 0.64
CA ALA A 99 -11.45 4.03 1.79
C ALA A 99 -10.09 3.78 2.42
N PHE A 100 -10.03 3.88 3.76
CA PHE A 100 -8.76 3.91 4.50
C PHE A 100 -8.57 2.62 5.28
N PHE A 101 -7.36 2.05 5.17
CA PHE A 101 -6.97 0.85 5.91
C PHE A 101 -5.47 0.88 6.15
N THR A 102 -4.96 -0.14 6.82
CA THR A 102 -3.52 -0.26 7.07
C THR A 102 -3.03 -1.64 6.61
N ASP A 103 -1.73 -1.71 6.33
CA ASP A 103 -1.06 -2.98 6.19
C ASP A 103 -0.79 -3.60 7.59
N PRO A 104 -0.21 -4.81 7.69
CA PRO A 104 0.02 -5.45 8.98
C PRO A 104 0.92 -4.68 9.95
N ASP A 105 1.76 -3.78 9.44
CA ASP A 105 2.64 -2.96 10.27
C ASP A 105 2.05 -1.60 10.64
N GLY A 106 0.82 -1.31 10.19
CA GLY A 106 0.17 -0.03 10.44
C GLY A 106 0.49 1.05 9.43
N ASN A 107 1.12 0.70 8.31
CA ASN A 107 1.33 1.66 7.23
C ASN A 107 0.00 2.00 6.57
N SER A 108 -0.28 3.29 6.41
CA SER A 108 -1.53 3.79 5.84
C SER A 108 -1.66 3.48 4.36
N LEU A 109 -2.78 2.89 3.98
CA LEU A 109 -3.16 2.61 2.61
C LEU A 109 -4.55 3.15 2.33
N ILE A 110 -4.79 3.55 1.10
CA ILE A 110 -6.05 4.16 0.69
C ILE A 110 -6.49 3.52 -0.63
N LEU A 111 -7.72 3.04 -0.69
CA LEU A 111 -8.35 2.77 -1.97
C LEU A 111 -8.90 4.09 -2.50
N HIS A 112 -8.66 4.37 -3.77
CA HIS A 112 -8.97 5.69 -4.33
C HIS A 112 -9.51 5.60 -5.74
N ARG A 113 -10.50 6.43 -6.04
CA ARG A 113 -10.98 6.65 -7.40
C ARG A 113 -11.52 8.06 -7.55
N ARG A 114 -10.96 8.79 -8.51
CA ARG A 114 -11.58 10.03 -8.96
C ARG A 114 -12.70 9.70 -9.93
N TYR A 115 -13.90 10.20 -9.67
CA TYR A 115 -15.09 9.89 -10.46
C TYR A 115 -15.65 11.10 -11.19
N ALA A 116 -15.15 12.29 -10.92
CA ALA A 116 -15.59 13.55 -11.52
C ALA A 116 -14.40 14.45 -11.87
N PRO A 117 -14.57 15.36 -12.85
CA PRO A 117 -13.52 16.29 -13.25
C PRO A 117 -13.06 17.23 -12.13
#